data_f6908857e920c43d1aed25b27ce6a36e
#
_entry.id   f6908857e920c43d1aed25b27ce6a36e
#
_cell.length_a   1.000
_cell.length_b   1.000
_cell.length_c   1.000
_cell.angle_alpha   90.00
_cell.angle_beta   90.00
_cell.angle_gamma   90.00
#
_symmetry.space_group_name_H-M   'P 1'
#
loop_
_entity.id
_entity.type
_entity.pdbx_description
1 polymer ?
#
loop_
_entity_poly.entity_id
_entity_poly.type
_entity_poly.pdbx_seq_one_letter_code
_entity_poly.pdbx_strand_id
1 'polypeptide(L)'
;LVISSLVIIGIEFFDQSVKTPSQFQRLTALPVLGTINFVKLHNNNILDQVTLFDGKENRDNIFRELLRKLRYEIENSGKKIFLFTSTEPSQGKTTLIQSLAYSLSLSKKRVLIIDTNFCNNDITKTTNANPVLEKFNLNGKPFNIESIKPFVTKTKAEGVDIIGCEGGDYTPSEILPKNHLLNYLELLKEEYDYIFMEGAPLNIYTDTKELIKFADGLIGIFAADSNLTAADKESISFLNENKDKFLGAILNKVQEANLDL
;
A
#
# COMPACT_ATOMS: atom_id res chain seq x y z
N LEU A 1 -6.80 8.23 -44.65
CA LEU A 1 -5.71 8.71 -43.76
C LEU A 1 -6.20 9.81 -42.82
N VAL A 2 -6.79 10.92 -43.31
CA VAL A 2 -7.24 12.05 -42.45
C VAL A 2 -8.36 11.62 -41.48
N ILE A 3 -9.32 10.84 -41.94
CA ILE A 3 -10.43 10.35 -41.09
C ILE A 3 -9.92 9.39 -40.01
N SER A 4 -8.98 8.48 -40.34
CA SER A 4 -8.38 7.58 -39.36
C SER A 4 -7.57 8.32 -38.32
N SER A 5 -6.84 9.37 -38.70
CA SER A 5 -6.11 10.23 -37.75
C SER A 5 -7.04 11.01 -36.83
N LEU A 6 -8.16 11.52 -37.32
CA LEU A 6 -9.16 12.22 -36.52
C LEU A 6 -9.86 11.29 -35.52
N VAL A 7 -10.12 10.03 -35.91
CA VAL A 7 -10.69 9.02 -35.02
C VAL A 7 -9.71 8.66 -33.89
N ILE A 8 -8.43 8.47 -34.21
CA ILE A 8 -7.39 8.17 -33.22
C ILE A 8 -7.23 9.34 -32.25
N ILE A 9 -7.15 10.60 -32.75
CA ILE A 9 -7.09 11.79 -31.90
C ILE A 9 -8.34 11.92 -31.02
N GLY A 10 -9.52 11.60 -31.57
CA GLY A 10 -10.76 11.59 -30.78
C GLY A 10 -10.74 10.55 -29.66
N ILE A 11 -10.31 9.34 -29.94
CA ILE A 11 -10.19 8.28 -28.92
C ILE A 11 -9.20 8.71 -27.83
N GLU A 12 -8.05 9.25 -28.21
CA GLU A 12 -7.02 9.68 -27.24
C GLU A 12 -7.47 10.90 -26.42
N PHE A 13 -8.27 11.80 -27.02
CA PHE A 13 -8.82 12.96 -26.30
C PHE A 13 -9.88 12.57 -25.24
N PHE A 14 -10.65 11.51 -25.49
CA PHE A 14 -11.66 10.98 -24.57
C PHE A 14 -11.10 9.90 -23.63
N ASP A 15 -9.85 9.46 -23.82
CA ASP A 15 -9.22 8.49 -22.94
C ASP A 15 -8.86 9.14 -21.59
N GLN A 16 -9.62 8.80 -20.56
CA GLN A 16 -9.39 9.24 -19.16
C GLN A 16 -8.54 8.26 -18.37
N SER A 17 -7.92 7.29 -19.03
CA SER A 17 -7.02 6.36 -18.35
C SER A 17 -5.76 7.09 -17.87
N VAL A 18 -5.26 6.66 -16.72
CA VAL A 18 -4.11 7.29 -16.06
C VAL A 18 -2.86 6.52 -16.42
N LYS A 19 -2.32 6.75 -17.62
CA LYS A 19 -1.17 5.99 -18.16
C LYS A 19 0.18 6.47 -17.62
N THR A 20 0.31 7.77 -17.32
CA THR A 20 1.59 8.39 -16.93
C THR A 20 1.45 9.24 -15.67
N PRO A 21 2.55 9.46 -14.91
CA PRO A 21 2.57 10.36 -13.76
C PRO A 21 2.05 11.76 -14.07
N SER A 22 2.51 12.35 -15.18
CA SER A 22 2.11 13.70 -15.58
C SER A 22 0.61 13.80 -15.89
N GLN A 23 0.05 12.79 -16.54
CA GLN A 23 -1.38 12.71 -16.80
C GLN A 23 -2.19 12.56 -15.50
N PHE A 24 -1.73 11.71 -14.58
CA PHE A 24 -2.34 11.54 -13.26
C PHE A 24 -2.38 12.87 -12.49
N GLN A 25 -1.24 13.54 -12.35
CA GLN A 25 -1.17 14.84 -11.65
C GLN A 25 -2.09 15.89 -12.27
N ARG A 26 -2.16 15.94 -13.58
CA ARG A 26 -3.06 16.88 -14.29
C ARG A 26 -4.53 16.60 -14.00
N LEU A 27 -4.93 15.33 -13.90
CA LEU A 27 -6.32 14.93 -13.69
C LEU A 27 -6.77 15.00 -12.24
N THR A 28 -5.86 14.74 -11.29
CA THR A 28 -6.18 14.58 -9.86
C THR A 28 -5.68 15.72 -8.98
N ALA A 29 -4.71 16.49 -9.44
CA ALA A 29 -3.92 17.45 -8.66
C ALA A 29 -3.18 16.81 -7.46
N LEU A 30 -3.07 15.48 -7.40
CA LEU A 30 -2.32 14.77 -6.37
C LEU A 30 -0.84 14.62 -6.76
N PRO A 31 0.10 14.75 -5.81
CA PRO A 31 1.51 14.45 -6.07
C PRO A 31 1.70 12.96 -6.34
N VAL A 32 2.62 12.61 -7.21
CA VAL A 32 3.05 11.24 -7.47
C VAL A 32 4.32 10.95 -6.66
N LEU A 33 4.25 9.95 -5.78
CA LEU A 33 5.38 9.47 -4.99
C LEU A 33 6.30 8.58 -5.83
N GLY A 34 5.72 7.81 -6.75
CA GLY A 34 6.47 6.94 -7.64
C GLY A 34 5.58 6.08 -8.51
N THR A 35 6.23 5.26 -9.33
CA THR A 35 5.57 4.34 -10.27
C THR A 35 6.06 2.91 -10.07
N ILE A 36 5.21 1.95 -10.36
CA ILE A 36 5.55 0.52 -10.40
C ILE A 36 5.02 -0.08 -11.71
N ASN A 37 5.87 -0.79 -12.43
CA ASN A 37 5.47 -1.46 -13.65
C ASN A 37 4.61 -2.70 -13.37
N PHE A 38 3.85 -3.10 -14.38
CA PHE A 38 3.13 -4.36 -14.33
C PHE A 38 4.10 -5.53 -14.33
N VAL A 39 4.00 -6.39 -13.32
CA VAL A 39 4.77 -7.62 -13.20
C VAL A 39 3.80 -8.78 -12.95
N LYS A 40 3.96 -9.87 -13.68
CA LYS A 40 3.24 -11.11 -13.40
C LYS A 40 4.03 -11.88 -12.34
N LEU A 41 3.44 -12.07 -11.18
CA LEU A 41 4.09 -12.81 -10.09
C LEU A 41 4.38 -14.26 -10.52
N HIS A 42 5.65 -14.66 -10.43
CA HIS A 42 6.05 -16.05 -10.60
C HIS A 42 5.63 -16.85 -9.36
N ASN A 43 4.84 -17.91 -9.58
CA ASN A 43 4.35 -18.81 -8.52
C ASN A 43 3.63 -18.09 -7.35
N ASN A 44 3.05 -16.91 -7.59
CA ASN A 44 2.44 -16.05 -6.57
C ASN A 44 3.37 -15.74 -5.37
N ASN A 45 4.69 -15.77 -5.57
CA ASN A 45 5.67 -15.52 -4.53
C ASN A 45 6.30 -14.13 -4.69
N ILE A 46 5.80 -13.17 -3.91
CA ILE A 46 6.26 -11.78 -3.92
C ILE A 46 7.72 -11.70 -3.44
N LEU A 47 8.10 -12.49 -2.44
CA LEU A 47 9.46 -12.47 -1.91
C LEU A 47 10.49 -12.86 -2.98
N ASP A 48 10.23 -13.91 -3.74
CA ASP A 48 11.11 -14.34 -4.83
C ASP A 48 11.23 -13.24 -5.90
N GLN A 49 10.11 -12.58 -6.24
CA GLN A 49 10.10 -11.47 -7.20
C GLN A 49 11.00 -10.30 -6.78
N VAL A 50 11.04 -10.01 -5.49
CA VAL A 50 11.86 -8.91 -4.94
C VAL A 50 13.32 -9.32 -4.75
N THR A 51 13.58 -10.56 -4.35
CA THR A 51 14.92 -11.01 -3.89
C THR A 51 15.74 -11.75 -4.96
N LEU A 52 15.07 -12.53 -5.84
CA LEU A 52 15.79 -13.34 -6.82
C LEU A 52 16.22 -12.49 -8.02
N PHE A 53 17.52 -12.50 -8.28
CA PHE A 53 18.11 -11.92 -9.48
C PHE A 53 18.57 -13.07 -10.38
N ASP A 54 17.75 -13.48 -11.37
CA ASP A 54 18.14 -14.53 -12.30
C ASP A 54 18.71 -14.01 -13.64
N GLY A 55 18.73 -12.68 -13.80
CA GLY A 55 19.33 -12.01 -14.97
C GLY A 55 18.58 -12.18 -16.30
N LYS A 56 17.45 -12.86 -16.29
CA LYS A 56 16.77 -13.29 -17.54
C LYS A 56 15.63 -12.40 -18.00
N GLU A 57 14.94 -11.71 -17.09
CA GLU A 57 13.81 -10.84 -17.44
C GLU A 57 14.07 -9.37 -17.10
N ASN A 58 14.04 -8.51 -18.13
CA ASN A 58 14.25 -7.07 -17.97
C ASN A 58 13.17 -6.42 -17.08
N ARG A 59 11.92 -6.93 -17.15
CA ARG A 59 10.78 -6.41 -16.37
C ARG A 59 10.97 -6.54 -14.87
N ASP A 60 11.52 -7.64 -14.41
CA ASP A 60 11.79 -7.88 -12.98
C ASP A 60 12.90 -6.96 -12.46
N ASN A 61 13.86 -6.64 -13.31
CA ASN A 61 14.90 -5.67 -12.97
C ASN A 61 14.33 -4.27 -12.86
N ILE A 62 13.47 -3.86 -13.78
CA ILE A 62 12.76 -2.56 -13.72
C ILE A 62 11.92 -2.48 -12.44
N PHE A 63 11.15 -3.52 -12.12
CA PHE A 63 10.34 -3.57 -10.91
C PHE A 63 11.16 -3.34 -9.64
N ARG A 64 12.30 -4.03 -9.51
CA ARG A 64 13.19 -3.87 -8.36
C ARG A 64 13.80 -2.47 -8.27
N GLU A 65 14.18 -1.88 -9.41
CA GLU A 65 14.69 -0.50 -9.42
C GLU A 65 13.61 0.51 -9.01
N LEU A 66 12.37 0.34 -9.47
CA LEU A 66 11.26 1.18 -9.07
C LEU A 66 10.92 1.02 -7.58
N LEU A 67 10.99 -0.21 -7.04
CA LEU A 67 10.86 -0.44 -5.60
C LEU A 67 11.99 0.23 -4.80
N ARG A 68 13.24 0.25 -5.30
CA ARG A 68 14.36 0.95 -4.67
C ARG A 68 14.12 2.46 -4.64
N LYS A 69 13.61 3.04 -5.74
CA LYS A 69 13.22 4.46 -5.78
C LYS A 69 12.13 4.75 -4.75
N LEU A 70 11.06 3.95 -4.68
CA LEU A 70 10.00 4.10 -3.67
C LEU A 70 10.53 3.94 -2.23
N ARG A 71 11.40 2.97 -1.98
CA ARG A 71 12.06 2.81 -0.68
C ARG A 71 12.81 4.09 -0.28
N TYR A 72 13.57 4.68 -1.20
CA TYR A 72 14.26 5.93 -0.96
C TYR A 72 13.30 7.06 -0.56
N GLU A 73 12.16 7.20 -1.23
CA GLU A 73 11.14 8.20 -0.88
C GLU A 73 10.55 7.95 0.52
N ILE A 74 10.27 6.69 0.86
CA ILE A 74 9.82 6.29 2.21
C ILE A 74 10.86 6.66 3.27
N GLU A 75 12.13 6.31 3.05
CA GLU A 75 13.24 6.58 3.98
C GLU A 75 13.44 8.09 4.19
N ASN A 76 13.35 8.89 3.13
CA ASN A 76 13.52 10.34 3.19
C ASN A 76 12.31 11.10 3.76
N SER A 77 11.14 10.48 3.82
CA SER A 77 9.94 11.14 4.35
C SER A 77 10.03 11.47 5.85
N GLY A 78 10.95 10.83 6.57
CA GLY A 78 11.07 10.94 8.03
C GLY A 78 9.92 10.33 8.81
N LYS A 79 8.97 9.70 8.13
CA LYS A 79 7.78 9.06 8.72
C LYS A 79 8.06 7.58 8.96
N LYS A 80 7.35 6.97 9.92
CA LYS A 80 7.53 5.56 10.29
C LYS A 80 6.26 4.73 10.18
N ILE A 81 5.09 5.31 10.43
CA ILE A 81 3.79 4.62 10.34
C ILE A 81 3.08 5.08 9.07
N PHE A 82 2.87 4.15 8.15
CA PHE A 82 2.24 4.43 6.86
C PHE A 82 0.91 3.69 6.71
N LEU A 83 -0.12 4.41 6.31
CA LEU A 83 -1.38 3.85 5.88
C LEU A 83 -1.44 3.86 4.35
N PHE A 84 -1.63 2.68 3.78
CA PHE A 84 -1.79 2.51 2.34
C PHE A 84 -3.27 2.33 2.00
N THR A 85 -3.76 3.06 1.02
CA THR A 85 -5.13 2.95 0.54
C THR A 85 -5.19 2.99 -0.98
N SER A 86 -6.38 2.79 -1.54
CA SER A 86 -6.67 2.96 -2.97
C SER A 86 -8.06 3.55 -3.13
N THR A 87 -8.41 4.04 -4.31
CA THR A 87 -9.80 4.44 -4.57
C THR A 87 -10.67 3.21 -4.80
N GLU A 88 -10.17 2.22 -5.54
CA GLU A 88 -10.90 1.02 -5.95
C GLU A 88 -10.23 -0.27 -5.44
N PRO A 89 -10.95 -1.40 -5.38
CA PRO A 89 -10.37 -2.72 -5.16
C PRO A 89 -9.39 -3.10 -6.29
N SER A 90 -8.54 -4.09 -6.04
CA SER A 90 -7.63 -4.71 -7.03
C SER A 90 -6.60 -3.77 -7.68
N GLN A 91 -6.36 -2.60 -7.10
CA GLN A 91 -5.30 -1.69 -7.56
C GLN A 91 -3.89 -2.13 -7.15
N GLY A 92 -3.75 -3.26 -6.46
CA GLY A 92 -2.48 -3.91 -6.12
C GLY A 92 -1.87 -3.47 -4.79
N LYS A 93 -2.67 -2.94 -3.86
CA LYS A 93 -2.22 -2.54 -2.50
C LYS A 93 -1.42 -3.64 -1.81
N THR A 94 -2.07 -4.78 -1.58
CA THR A 94 -1.51 -5.94 -0.87
C THR A 94 -0.15 -6.37 -1.41
N THR A 95 -0.04 -6.50 -2.74
CA THR A 95 1.21 -6.87 -3.41
C THR A 95 2.29 -5.80 -3.22
N LEU A 96 1.93 -4.53 -3.36
CA LEU A 96 2.87 -3.42 -3.24
C LEU A 96 3.39 -3.25 -1.81
N ILE A 97 2.51 -3.34 -0.81
CA ILE A 97 2.89 -3.26 0.61
C ILE A 97 3.91 -4.35 0.94
N GLN A 98 3.63 -5.60 0.56
CA GLN A 98 4.55 -6.72 0.79
C GLN A 98 5.87 -6.54 0.03
N SER A 99 5.82 -6.13 -1.25
CA SER A 99 7.01 -5.89 -2.06
C SER A 99 7.90 -4.81 -1.46
N LEU A 100 7.31 -3.71 -1.00
CA LEU A 100 8.03 -2.61 -0.39
C LEU A 100 8.63 -3.01 0.96
N ALA A 101 7.89 -3.75 1.80
CA ALA A 101 8.40 -4.28 3.07
C ALA A 101 9.59 -5.21 2.84
N TYR A 102 9.51 -6.12 1.87
CA TYR A 102 10.63 -7.01 1.51
C TYR A 102 11.81 -6.22 0.93
N SER A 103 11.57 -5.18 0.14
CA SER A 103 12.63 -4.30 -0.36
C SER A 103 13.36 -3.56 0.76
N LEU A 104 12.63 -3.09 1.79
CA LEU A 104 13.17 -2.47 2.99
C LEU A 104 14.00 -3.46 3.82
N SER A 105 13.53 -4.69 3.97
CA SER A 105 14.28 -5.72 4.73
C SER A 105 15.62 -6.07 4.08
N LEU A 106 15.74 -5.99 2.76
CA LEU A 106 17.04 -6.11 2.07
C LEU A 106 18.05 -5.03 2.50
N SER A 107 17.57 -3.87 2.97
CA SER A 107 18.38 -2.81 3.57
C SER A 107 18.50 -2.92 5.10
N LYS A 108 18.23 -4.12 5.65
CA LYS A 108 18.30 -4.41 7.10
C LYS A 108 17.31 -3.60 7.95
N LYS A 109 16.22 -3.09 7.35
CA LYS A 109 15.13 -2.44 8.08
C LYS A 109 14.16 -3.47 8.61
N ARG A 110 13.68 -3.27 9.84
CA ARG A 110 12.62 -4.07 10.45
C ARG A 110 11.28 -3.45 10.12
N VAL A 111 10.40 -4.22 9.50
CA VAL A 111 9.08 -3.76 9.05
C VAL A 111 7.99 -4.61 9.68
N LEU A 112 7.02 -3.96 10.30
CA LEU A 112 5.78 -4.59 10.74
C LEU A 112 4.68 -4.25 9.75
N ILE A 113 4.03 -5.26 9.18
CA ILE A 113 2.80 -5.08 8.40
C ILE A 113 1.63 -5.43 9.31
N ILE A 114 0.65 -4.55 9.38
CA ILE A 114 -0.62 -4.78 10.09
C ILE A 114 -1.73 -4.79 9.04
N ASP A 115 -2.41 -5.92 8.92
CA ASP A 115 -3.59 -6.02 8.06
C ASP A 115 -4.76 -5.33 8.76
N THR A 116 -5.11 -4.15 8.29
CA THR A 116 -6.24 -3.35 8.78
C THR A 116 -7.34 -3.19 7.73
N ASN A 117 -7.28 -4.00 6.67
CA ASN A 117 -8.30 -4.08 5.63
C ASN A 117 -9.32 -5.17 6.01
N PHE A 118 -10.20 -4.85 6.97
CA PHE A 118 -11.15 -5.82 7.54
C PHE A 118 -12.09 -6.39 6.48
N CYS A 119 -12.53 -5.60 5.53
CA CYS A 119 -13.42 -6.06 4.46
C CYS A 119 -12.75 -7.00 3.45
N ASN A 120 -11.41 -6.98 3.34
CA ASN A 120 -10.65 -7.89 2.49
C ASN A 120 -9.23 -8.13 3.04
N ASN A 121 -9.10 -9.08 3.98
CA ASN A 121 -7.86 -9.40 4.66
C ASN A 121 -6.89 -10.24 3.82
N ASP A 122 -6.57 -9.77 2.62
CA ASP A 122 -5.71 -10.49 1.67
C ASP A 122 -4.26 -10.64 2.16
N ILE A 123 -3.71 -9.69 2.91
CA ILE A 123 -2.39 -9.84 3.54
C ILE A 123 -2.41 -11.07 4.46
N THR A 124 -3.39 -11.14 5.37
CA THR A 124 -3.54 -12.25 6.32
C THR A 124 -3.64 -13.59 5.59
N LYS A 125 -4.49 -13.68 4.55
CA LYS A 125 -4.69 -14.91 3.78
C LYS A 125 -3.46 -15.32 2.97
N THR A 126 -2.85 -14.39 2.25
CA THR A 126 -1.73 -14.71 1.33
C THR A 126 -0.44 -15.05 2.07
N THR A 127 -0.26 -14.52 3.27
CA THR A 127 0.91 -14.78 4.10
C THR A 127 0.70 -15.86 5.15
N ASN A 128 -0.53 -16.40 5.28
CA ASN A 128 -0.95 -17.29 6.36
C ASN A 128 -0.66 -16.70 7.76
N ALA A 129 -0.84 -15.38 7.90
CA ALA A 129 -0.69 -14.73 9.19
C ALA A 129 -1.83 -15.11 10.14
N ASN A 130 -1.54 -15.14 11.44
CA ASN A 130 -2.57 -15.40 12.45
C ASN A 130 -3.57 -14.23 12.47
N PRO A 131 -4.89 -14.49 12.34
CA PRO A 131 -5.93 -13.45 12.35
C PRO A 131 -6.26 -13.06 13.80
N VAL A 132 -5.49 -12.17 14.39
CA VAL A 132 -5.52 -11.91 15.83
C VAL A 132 -5.57 -10.42 16.23
N LEU A 133 -5.56 -9.50 15.27
CA LEU A 133 -5.54 -8.06 15.54
C LEU A 133 -6.70 -7.64 16.46
N GLU A 134 -7.90 -8.14 16.20
CA GLU A 134 -9.12 -7.85 16.96
C GLU A 134 -9.10 -8.44 18.39
N LYS A 135 -8.26 -9.44 18.61
CA LYS A 135 -8.13 -10.14 19.90
C LYS A 135 -7.10 -9.49 20.82
N PHE A 136 -6.38 -8.46 20.33
CA PHE A 136 -5.38 -7.79 21.15
C PHE A 136 -6.03 -7.12 22.37
N ASN A 137 -5.59 -7.53 23.56
CA ASN A 137 -6.06 -6.97 24.83
C ASN A 137 -4.97 -7.10 25.89
N LEU A 138 -4.65 -5.99 26.53
CA LEU A 138 -3.67 -5.96 27.62
C LEU A 138 -4.22 -6.43 28.97
N ASN A 139 -5.55 -6.67 29.09
CA ASN A 139 -6.21 -7.07 30.34
C ASN A 139 -5.83 -6.21 31.56
N GLY A 140 -5.73 -4.88 31.34
CA GLY A 140 -5.37 -3.92 32.37
C GLY A 140 -3.87 -3.83 32.71
N LYS A 141 -3.02 -4.60 32.03
CA LYS A 141 -1.56 -4.51 32.18
C LYS A 141 -1.00 -3.34 31.34
N PRO A 142 0.12 -2.73 31.76
CA PRO A 142 0.80 -1.75 30.92
C PRO A 142 1.32 -2.40 29.65
N PHE A 143 1.30 -1.65 28.54
CA PHE A 143 1.91 -2.09 27.29
C PHE A 143 3.42 -2.28 27.46
N ASN A 144 3.94 -3.36 26.94
CA ASN A 144 5.37 -3.55 26.67
C ASN A 144 5.51 -4.33 25.36
N ILE A 145 6.70 -4.31 24.78
CA ILE A 145 6.96 -4.94 23.47
C ILE A 145 6.72 -6.45 23.47
N GLU A 146 6.90 -7.11 24.59
CA GLU A 146 6.63 -8.55 24.75
C GLU A 146 5.13 -8.86 24.58
N SER A 147 4.26 -7.87 24.88
CA SER A 147 2.80 -8.02 24.78
C SER A 147 2.33 -8.29 23.36
N ILE A 148 3.08 -7.88 22.34
CA ILE A 148 2.70 -8.11 20.93
C ILE A 148 3.21 -9.44 20.39
N LYS A 149 4.23 -10.04 20.98
CA LYS A 149 4.85 -11.28 20.45
C LYS A 149 3.85 -12.39 20.12
N PRO A 150 2.83 -12.66 20.95
CA PRO A 150 1.83 -13.69 20.63
C PRO A 150 0.97 -13.38 19.39
N PHE A 151 0.93 -12.10 18.97
CA PHE A 151 0.12 -11.63 17.84
C PHE A 151 0.93 -11.54 16.55
N VAL A 152 2.25 -11.63 16.64
CA VAL A 152 3.15 -11.48 15.50
C VAL A 152 3.36 -12.81 14.78
N THR A 153 3.14 -12.81 13.47
CA THR A 153 3.53 -13.88 12.56
C THR A 153 4.83 -13.50 11.86
N LYS A 154 5.86 -14.34 12.00
CA LYS A 154 7.12 -14.18 11.28
C LYS A 154 6.97 -14.59 9.83
N THR A 155 7.50 -13.80 8.90
CA THR A 155 7.52 -14.17 7.48
C THR A 155 8.81 -14.92 7.11
N LYS A 156 8.89 -15.39 5.86
CA LYS A 156 10.13 -15.96 5.30
C LYS A 156 11.21 -14.89 5.04
N ALA A 157 10.83 -13.61 4.95
CA ALA A 157 11.76 -12.50 4.83
C ALA A 157 12.23 -12.09 6.21
N GLU A 158 13.54 -12.19 6.47
CA GLU A 158 14.13 -11.71 7.71
C GLU A 158 13.85 -10.22 7.89
N GLY A 159 13.36 -9.83 9.06
CA GLY A 159 13.03 -8.44 9.38
C GLY A 159 11.64 -7.99 8.95
N VAL A 160 10.81 -8.87 8.36
CA VAL A 160 9.41 -8.54 8.06
C VAL A 160 8.47 -9.41 8.90
N ASP A 161 7.69 -8.76 9.71
CA ASP A 161 6.69 -9.35 10.59
C ASP A 161 5.27 -8.92 10.18
N ILE A 162 4.28 -9.75 10.50
CA ILE A 162 2.88 -9.47 10.15
C ILE A 162 1.97 -9.69 11.36
N ILE A 163 1.00 -8.81 11.53
CA ILE A 163 -0.17 -9.01 12.40
C ILE A 163 -1.39 -9.05 11.49
N GLY A 164 -2.05 -10.20 11.45
CA GLY A 164 -3.22 -10.43 10.63
C GLY A 164 -4.51 -10.04 11.35
N CYS A 165 -5.58 -9.80 10.58
CA CYS A 165 -6.93 -9.58 11.08
C CYS A 165 -7.87 -10.73 10.68
N GLU A 166 -8.93 -10.93 11.46
CA GLU A 166 -9.96 -11.94 11.19
C GLU A 166 -10.79 -11.56 9.97
N GLY A 167 -11.02 -10.25 9.83
CA GLY A 167 -11.80 -9.69 8.74
C GLY A 167 -13.30 -9.90 8.95
N GLY A 168 -14.09 -9.23 8.13
CA GLY A 168 -15.55 -9.27 8.15
C GLY A 168 -16.15 -7.96 7.63
N ASP A 169 -17.46 -7.87 7.61
CA ASP A 169 -18.20 -6.67 7.21
C ASP A 169 -18.35 -5.71 8.39
N TYR A 170 -17.21 -5.17 8.85
CA TYR A 170 -17.11 -4.27 10.00
C TYR A 170 -16.15 -3.15 9.71
N THR A 171 -16.40 -1.97 10.28
CA THR A 171 -15.43 -0.88 10.32
C THR A 171 -14.44 -1.06 11.48
N PRO A 172 -13.27 -0.39 11.45
CA PRO A 172 -12.31 -0.44 12.55
C PRO A 172 -12.92 -0.10 13.92
N SER A 173 -13.81 0.89 13.98
CA SER A 173 -14.45 1.32 15.23
C SER A 173 -15.47 0.31 15.77
N GLU A 174 -16.02 -0.55 14.92
CA GLU A 174 -16.97 -1.60 15.33
C GLU A 174 -16.27 -2.85 15.85
N ILE A 175 -15.13 -3.23 15.26
CA ILE A 175 -14.48 -4.50 15.54
C ILE A 175 -13.32 -4.40 16.55
N LEU A 176 -12.61 -3.27 16.56
CA LEU A 176 -11.46 -3.12 17.43
C LEU A 176 -11.87 -2.80 18.88
N PRO A 177 -11.32 -3.51 19.88
CA PRO A 177 -11.60 -3.22 21.27
C PRO A 177 -11.08 -1.83 21.69
N LYS A 178 -11.64 -1.23 22.74
CA LYS A 178 -11.27 0.11 23.21
C LYS A 178 -9.76 0.33 23.36
N ASN A 179 -9.04 -0.67 23.83
CA ASN A 179 -7.58 -0.64 24.03
C ASN A 179 -6.87 -1.53 22.98
N HIS A 180 -7.20 -1.33 21.70
CA HIS A 180 -6.63 -2.09 20.60
C HIS A 180 -5.17 -1.71 20.30
N LEU A 181 -4.48 -2.58 19.56
CA LEU A 181 -3.05 -2.44 19.24
C LEU A 181 -2.67 -1.10 18.61
N LEU A 182 -3.53 -0.54 17.75
CA LEU A 182 -3.21 0.70 17.04
C LEU A 182 -3.00 1.91 17.96
N ASN A 183 -3.50 1.86 19.20
CA ASN A 183 -3.22 2.90 20.21
C ASN A 183 -1.78 2.90 20.72
N TYR A 184 -1.00 1.86 20.40
CA TYR A 184 0.37 1.65 20.88
C TYR A 184 1.41 1.67 19.78
N LEU A 185 1.04 2.08 18.54
CA LEU A 185 1.96 2.10 17.40
C LEU A 185 3.20 2.97 17.63
N GLU A 186 3.07 4.06 18.37
CA GLU A 186 4.21 4.91 18.73
C GLU A 186 5.29 4.14 19.50
N LEU A 187 4.88 3.25 20.40
CA LEU A 187 5.81 2.43 21.19
C LEU A 187 6.46 1.33 20.33
N LEU A 188 5.79 0.89 19.25
CA LEU A 188 6.33 -0.09 18.33
C LEU A 188 7.45 0.48 17.43
N LYS A 189 7.58 1.80 17.32
CA LYS A 189 8.70 2.47 16.62
C LYS A 189 10.06 2.23 17.25
N GLU A 190 10.12 1.71 18.48
CA GLU A 190 11.36 1.29 19.13
C GLU A 190 11.85 -0.07 18.59
N GLU A 191 10.92 -0.93 18.17
CA GLU A 191 11.21 -2.28 17.68
C GLU A 191 11.27 -2.35 16.16
N TYR A 192 10.44 -1.57 15.46
CA TYR A 192 10.33 -1.56 14.00
C TYR A 192 10.76 -0.22 13.42
N ASP A 193 11.55 -0.26 12.35
CA ASP A 193 11.90 0.95 11.60
C ASP A 193 10.69 1.53 10.88
N TYR A 194 9.81 0.65 10.38
CA TYR A 194 8.59 1.01 9.68
C TYR A 194 7.41 0.13 10.08
N ILE A 195 6.22 0.73 10.11
CA ILE A 195 4.94 0.06 10.34
C ILE A 195 4.03 0.39 9.16
N PHE A 196 3.55 -0.62 8.46
CA PHE A 196 2.67 -0.51 7.30
C PHE A 196 1.29 -1.03 7.64
N MET A 197 0.26 -0.22 7.42
CA MET A 197 -1.14 -0.60 7.57
C MET A 197 -1.81 -0.65 6.20
N GLU A 198 -2.56 -1.71 5.89
CA GLU A 198 -3.39 -1.77 4.69
C GLU A 198 -4.80 -1.26 5.01
N GLY A 199 -5.19 -0.13 4.43
CA GLY A 199 -6.57 0.38 4.50
C GLY A 199 -7.46 -0.16 3.37
N ALA A 200 -8.77 -0.09 3.58
CA ALA A 200 -9.76 -0.45 2.58
C ALA A 200 -9.85 0.60 1.44
N PRO A 201 -10.43 0.25 0.28
CA PRO A 201 -10.68 1.18 -0.82
C PRO A 201 -11.63 2.32 -0.43
N LEU A 202 -11.22 3.58 -0.70
CA LEU A 202 -11.92 4.79 -0.28
C LEU A 202 -13.30 5.00 -0.91
N ASN A 203 -13.51 4.51 -2.15
CA ASN A 203 -14.80 4.68 -2.84
C ASN A 203 -15.92 3.83 -2.22
N ILE A 204 -15.58 2.82 -1.43
CA ILE A 204 -16.53 1.83 -0.92
C ILE A 204 -16.63 1.88 0.60
N TYR A 205 -15.49 2.11 1.30
CA TYR A 205 -15.38 1.93 2.74
C TYR A 205 -14.86 3.18 3.46
N THR A 206 -15.24 3.34 4.72
CA THR A 206 -14.79 4.44 5.58
C THR A 206 -13.54 4.11 6.39
N ASP A 207 -13.11 2.86 6.42
CA ASP A 207 -12.04 2.30 7.23
C ASP A 207 -10.75 3.16 7.19
N THR A 208 -10.30 3.53 5.99
CA THR A 208 -9.13 4.40 5.82
C THR A 208 -9.32 5.76 6.49
N LYS A 209 -10.53 6.33 6.45
CA LYS A 209 -10.86 7.60 7.11
C LYS A 209 -10.80 7.49 8.64
N GLU A 210 -11.12 6.32 9.19
CA GLU A 210 -10.99 6.05 10.63
C GLU A 210 -9.54 5.76 11.05
N LEU A 211 -8.76 5.10 10.18
CA LEU A 211 -7.40 4.65 10.46
C LEU A 211 -6.34 5.75 10.34
N ILE A 212 -6.59 6.80 9.55
CA ILE A 212 -5.59 7.84 9.25
C ILE A 212 -5.04 8.54 10.50
N LYS A 213 -5.81 8.58 11.58
CA LYS A 213 -5.36 9.19 12.86
C LYS A 213 -4.17 8.46 13.47
N PHE A 214 -3.98 7.18 13.18
CA PHE A 214 -2.89 6.35 13.69
C PHE A 214 -1.63 6.37 12.82
N ALA A 215 -1.68 6.95 11.61
CA ALA A 215 -0.58 7.01 10.68
C ALA A 215 0.16 8.34 10.72
N ASP A 216 1.49 8.30 10.51
CA ASP A 216 2.31 9.47 10.22
C ASP A 216 2.15 9.89 8.76
N GLY A 217 2.05 8.90 7.86
CA GLY A 217 1.96 9.10 6.42
C GLY A 217 0.82 8.30 5.78
N LEU A 218 0.20 8.90 4.77
CA LEU A 218 -0.83 8.29 3.93
C LEU A 218 -0.28 8.15 2.50
N ILE A 219 -0.48 6.98 1.89
CA ILE A 219 -0.08 6.69 0.51
C ILE A 219 -1.29 6.16 -0.25
N GLY A 220 -1.62 6.79 -1.38
CA GLY A 220 -2.67 6.34 -2.29
C GLY A 220 -2.11 5.44 -3.39
N ILE A 221 -2.76 4.34 -3.71
CA ILE A 221 -2.36 3.43 -4.80
C ILE A 221 -3.42 3.50 -5.89
N PHE A 222 -2.97 3.73 -7.12
CA PHE A 222 -3.82 3.83 -8.31
C PHE A 222 -3.24 2.92 -9.40
N ALA A 223 -4.08 2.13 -10.04
CA ALA A 223 -3.65 1.32 -11.17
C ALA A 223 -3.67 2.15 -12.47
N ALA A 224 -2.57 2.13 -13.22
CA ALA A 224 -2.43 2.88 -14.48
C ALA A 224 -3.33 2.33 -15.61
N ASP A 225 -3.90 1.14 -15.43
CA ASP A 225 -4.86 0.53 -16.35
C ASP A 225 -6.33 0.87 -16.01
N SER A 226 -6.57 1.72 -15.00
CA SER A 226 -7.90 2.14 -14.59
C SER A 226 -8.24 3.55 -15.06
N ASN A 227 -9.51 3.78 -15.32
CA ASN A 227 -10.04 5.11 -15.60
C ASN A 227 -10.47 5.80 -14.31
N LEU A 228 -10.20 7.09 -14.21
CA LEU A 228 -10.78 7.90 -13.14
C LEU A 228 -12.29 8.10 -13.41
N THR A 229 -13.08 7.81 -12.39
CA THR A 229 -14.54 7.89 -12.44
C THR A 229 -15.08 9.04 -11.59
N ALA A 230 -16.37 9.29 -11.67
CA ALA A 230 -17.01 10.26 -10.78
C ALA A 230 -16.92 9.87 -9.30
N ALA A 231 -16.86 8.56 -9.00
CA ALA A 231 -16.70 8.04 -7.63
C ALA A 231 -15.34 8.41 -7.02
N ASP A 232 -14.30 8.53 -7.84
CA ASP A 232 -12.95 8.87 -7.35
C ASP A 232 -12.83 10.32 -6.84
N LYS A 233 -13.76 11.20 -7.19
CA LYS A 233 -13.71 12.63 -6.80
C LYS A 233 -13.71 12.82 -5.27
N GLU A 234 -14.57 12.09 -4.55
CA GLU A 234 -14.63 12.19 -3.09
C GLU A 234 -13.33 11.65 -2.47
N SER A 235 -12.86 10.51 -2.95
CA SER A 235 -11.60 9.90 -2.50
C SER A 235 -10.39 10.79 -2.76
N ILE A 236 -10.31 11.42 -3.93
CA ILE A 236 -9.26 12.39 -4.27
C ILE A 236 -9.36 13.63 -3.38
N SER A 237 -10.58 14.14 -3.10
CA SER A 237 -10.79 15.26 -2.17
C SER A 237 -10.28 14.91 -0.78
N PHE A 238 -10.62 13.72 -0.26
CA PHE A 238 -10.13 13.25 1.03
C PHE A 238 -8.60 13.18 1.09
N LEU A 239 -7.92 12.70 0.04
CA LEU A 239 -6.46 12.69 -0.04
C LEU A 239 -5.88 14.11 -0.01
N ASN A 240 -6.48 15.04 -0.75
CA ASN A 240 -6.07 16.45 -0.79
C ASN A 240 -6.33 17.18 0.54
N GLU A 241 -7.41 16.86 1.25
CA GLU A 241 -7.72 17.44 2.56
C GLU A 241 -6.73 16.99 3.65
N ASN A 242 -6.11 15.82 3.48
CA ASN A 242 -5.11 15.25 4.37
C ASN A 242 -3.67 15.44 3.87
N LYS A 243 -3.39 16.53 3.16
CA LYS A 243 -2.08 16.80 2.53
C LYS A 243 -0.89 16.88 3.50
N ASP A 244 -1.13 17.12 4.77
CA ASP A 244 -0.12 17.10 5.84
C ASP A 244 0.42 15.68 6.11
N LYS A 245 -0.43 14.67 5.91
CA LYS A 245 -0.07 13.25 6.01
C LYS A 245 0.15 12.59 4.66
N PHE A 246 -0.53 13.06 3.61
CA PHE A 246 -0.48 12.46 2.28
C PHE A 246 0.87 12.70 1.60
N LEU A 247 1.68 11.64 1.45
CA LEU A 247 2.98 11.71 0.77
C LEU A 247 2.84 11.78 -0.74
N GLY A 248 1.85 11.12 -1.29
CA GLY A 248 1.61 11.06 -2.72
C GLY A 248 0.97 9.75 -3.16
N ALA A 249 0.68 9.69 -4.45
CA ALA A 249 0.13 8.51 -5.10
C ALA A 249 1.25 7.64 -5.68
N ILE A 250 1.08 6.32 -5.58
CA ILE A 250 1.89 5.36 -6.34
C ILE A 250 1.05 4.87 -7.51
N LEU A 251 1.54 5.10 -8.72
CA LEU A 251 0.95 4.53 -9.92
C LEU A 251 1.48 3.11 -10.11
N ASN A 252 0.60 2.15 -9.93
CA ASN A 252 0.88 0.74 -10.10
C ASN A 252 0.45 0.25 -11.49
N LYS A 253 0.99 -0.90 -11.93
CA LYS A 253 0.70 -1.53 -13.23
C LYS A 253 1.01 -0.65 -14.44
N VAL A 254 1.96 0.27 -14.32
CA VAL A 254 2.37 1.12 -15.45
C VAL A 254 3.02 0.26 -16.52
N GLN A 255 2.61 0.47 -17.78
CA GLN A 255 3.25 -0.19 -18.92
C GLN A 255 4.67 0.37 -19.11
N GLU A 256 5.64 -0.48 -19.48
CA GLU A 256 7.05 -0.07 -19.63
C GLU A 256 7.25 1.14 -20.55
N ALA A 257 6.46 1.22 -21.63
CA ALA A 257 6.50 2.34 -22.57
C ALA A 257 6.08 3.69 -21.96
N ASN A 258 5.44 3.68 -20.79
CA ASN A 258 4.94 4.86 -20.08
C ASN A 258 5.73 5.15 -18.77
N LEU A 259 6.85 4.47 -18.56
CA LEU A 259 7.75 4.72 -17.46
C LEU A 259 8.72 5.85 -17.81
N ASP A 260 8.86 6.82 -16.92
CA ASP A 260 9.95 7.79 -16.93
C ASP A 260 11.17 7.14 -16.28
N LEU A 261 12.00 6.46 -17.07
CA LEU A 261 13.21 5.73 -16.61
C LEU A 261 14.45 6.61 -16.66
#